data_393ab9b5f7b7c900e4ec9ac616468ee2
#
_entry.id   393ab9b5f7b7c900e4ec9ac616468ee2
#
_cell.length_a   1.000
_cell.length_b   1.000
_cell.length_c   1.000
_cell.angle_alpha   90.00
_cell.angle_beta   90.00
_cell.angle_gamma   90.00
#
_symmetry.space_group_name_H-M   'P 1'
#
loop_
_entity.id
_entity.type
_entity.pdbx_description
1 polymer ?
#
loop_
_entity_poly.entity_id
_entity_poly.type
_entity_poly.pdbx_seq_one_letter_code
_entity_poly.pdbx_strand_id
1 'polypeptide(L)'
;MRVHVVSDVHGNSRDLAAAGTGADALVCLGDLVLFLDYADHSRGIFPDLFGAANAGALVELRTARRFEEARELGRRLWGELDGTGVSRESVIEGAVRRQYAELFAAFPTPTYATYGNVDIPRLWPEYAEPGTTVLDGQRVEIGGRVFGFVGGGLATPMLPQALNSVRAGETPIPYVISDDEYAAKIEAVGEVDVLCTHIPPDVPELCYDTVARRFERGSAALLHAIRTTRPRYSLFGHVHQPLARRVRIGGTECVNVGHFNATGTPYVLEW
;
A
#
# COMPACT_ATOMS: atom_id res chain seq x y z
N MET A 1 23.65 4.58 -11.29
CA MET A 1 22.89 4.74 -10.04
C MET A 1 22.01 3.51 -9.83
N ARG A 2 21.93 3.05 -8.59
CA ARG A 2 21.14 1.89 -8.20
C ARG A 2 20.05 2.34 -7.21
N VAL A 3 18.79 2.14 -7.56
CA VAL A 3 17.64 2.45 -6.71
C VAL A 3 16.94 1.15 -6.37
N HIS A 4 16.75 0.89 -5.09
CA HIS A 4 15.91 -0.20 -4.64
C HIS A 4 14.47 0.28 -4.48
N VAL A 5 13.51 -0.54 -4.90
CA VAL A 5 12.09 -0.20 -4.85
C VAL A 5 11.34 -1.27 -4.08
N VAL A 6 10.56 -0.88 -3.09
CA VAL A 6 9.72 -1.76 -2.27
C VAL A 6 8.27 -1.29 -2.30
N SER A 7 7.34 -2.23 -2.13
CA SER A 7 5.92 -1.98 -1.93
C SER A 7 5.34 -3.05 -1.02
N ASP A 8 4.20 -2.77 -0.40
CA ASP A 8 3.48 -3.76 0.41
C ASP A 8 4.36 -4.31 1.54
N VAL A 9 4.90 -3.36 2.33
CA VAL A 9 5.85 -3.62 3.43
C VAL A 9 5.18 -4.31 4.61
N HIS A 10 3.93 -3.95 4.90
CA HIS A 10 3.07 -4.62 5.88
C HIS A 10 3.78 -5.03 7.17
N GLY A 11 4.34 -4.05 7.88
CA GLY A 11 4.97 -4.24 9.19
C GLY A 11 6.33 -4.94 9.18
N ASN A 12 6.94 -5.19 8.01
CA ASN A 12 8.25 -5.83 7.92
C ASN A 12 9.40 -4.82 8.06
N SER A 13 9.53 -4.24 9.25
CA SER A 13 10.60 -3.29 9.59
C SER A 13 12.00 -3.92 9.54
N ARG A 14 12.10 -5.21 9.87
CA ARG A 14 13.39 -5.93 9.88
C ARG A 14 14.06 -5.95 8.50
N ASP A 15 13.33 -6.41 7.48
CA ASP A 15 13.90 -6.51 6.14
C ASP A 15 13.98 -5.12 5.48
N LEU A 16 13.08 -4.21 5.87
CA LEU A 16 13.10 -2.81 5.41
C LEU A 16 14.40 -2.11 5.81
N ALA A 17 14.92 -2.34 7.02
CA ALA A 17 16.20 -1.80 7.46
C ALA A 17 17.38 -2.26 6.57
N ALA A 18 17.28 -3.45 5.97
CA ALA A 18 18.28 -3.98 5.05
C ALA A 18 18.03 -3.62 3.58
N ALA A 19 16.82 -3.11 3.25
CA ALA A 19 16.39 -2.88 1.85
C ALA A 19 17.25 -1.84 1.10
N GLY A 20 17.93 -0.94 1.82
CA GLY A 20 18.85 0.04 1.24
C GLY A 20 20.27 -0.46 0.98
N THR A 21 20.61 -1.68 1.42
CA THR A 21 21.98 -2.19 1.32
C THR A 21 22.42 -2.30 -0.14
N GLY A 22 23.46 -1.56 -0.50
CA GLY A 22 23.99 -1.53 -1.86
C GLY A 22 23.21 -0.68 -2.85
N ALA A 23 22.23 0.10 -2.39
CA ALA A 23 21.51 1.09 -3.19
C ALA A 23 21.98 2.51 -2.88
N ASP A 24 21.84 3.40 -3.86
CA ASP A 24 22.06 4.84 -3.69
C ASP A 24 20.83 5.53 -3.09
N ALA A 25 19.64 4.92 -3.25
CA ALA A 25 18.38 5.39 -2.69
C ALA A 25 17.36 4.26 -2.58
N LEU A 26 16.41 4.41 -1.66
CA LEU A 26 15.20 3.58 -1.58
C LEU A 26 14.00 4.35 -2.11
N VAL A 27 13.13 3.67 -2.85
CA VAL A 27 11.77 4.11 -3.19
C VAL A 27 10.78 3.17 -2.52
N CYS A 28 9.83 3.71 -1.76
CA CYS A 28 8.77 2.95 -1.12
C CYS A 28 7.40 3.36 -1.68
N LEU A 29 6.66 2.38 -2.21
CA LEU A 29 5.37 2.59 -2.87
C LEU A 29 4.17 2.37 -1.94
N GLY A 30 4.40 2.39 -0.62
CA GLY A 30 3.36 2.36 0.39
C GLY A 30 2.93 0.96 0.87
N ASP A 31 1.78 0.93 1.52
CA ASP A 31 1.26 -0.17 2.31
C ASP A 31 2.23 -0.60 3.41
N LEU A 32 2.53 0.36 4.30
CA LEU A 32 3.39 0.14 5.45
C LEU A 32 2.69 -0.65 6.55
N VAL A 33 1.39 -0.39 6.78
CA VAL A 33 0.63 -0.95 7.90
C VAL A 33 0.28 -2.42 7.65
N LEU A 34 0.48 -3.25 8.65
CA LEU A 34 -0.03 -4.61 8.72
C LEU A 34 -1.25 -4.67 9.65
N PHE A 35 -2.43 -4.86 9.09
CA PHE A 35 -3.64 -5.05 9.89
C PHE A 35 -3.85 -6.52 10.31
N LEU A 36 -3.65 -7.46 9.38
CA LEU A 36 -3.81 -8.89 9.58
C LEU A 36 -2.91 -9.67 8.62
N ASP A 37 -2.05 -10.53 9.16
CA ASP A 37 -1.23 -11.43 8.37
C ASP A 37 -1.99 -12.74 8.11
N TYR A 38 -2.09 -13.14 6.84
CA TYR A 38 -2.78 -14.36 6.43
C TYR A 38 -1.90 -15.62 6.57
N ALA A 39 -0.60 -15.47 6.74
CA ALA A 39 0.35 -16.56 6.93
C ALA A 39 0.72 -16.76 8.40
N ASP A 40 0.89 -15.66 9.15
CA ASP A 40 1.18 -15.67 10.58
C ASP A 40 0.10 -14.91 11.34
N HIS A 41 -0.87 -15.63 11.87
CA HIS A 41 -2.03 -15.07 12.57
C HIS A 41 -1.68 -14.38 13.90
N SER A 42 -0.42 -14.41 14.34
CA SER A 42 0.05 -13.66 15.51
C SER A 42 0.50 -12.23 15.18
N ARG A 43 0.58 -11.88 13.89
CA ARG A 43 1.11 -10.60 13.42
C ARG A 43 0.03 -9.64 12.92
N GLY A 44 0.16 -8.37 13.30
CA GLY A 44 -0.68 -7.28 12.85
C GLY A 44 -1.61 -6.72 13.92
N ILE A 45 -2.28 -5.63 13.58
CA ILE A 45 -3.14 -4.89 14.52
C ILE A 45 -4.31 -5.76 15.01
N PHE A 46 -4.90 -6.56 14.13
CA PHE A 46 -6.06 -7.37 14.50
C PHE A 46 -5.72 -8.39 15.60
N PRO A 47 -4.67 -9.23 15.50
CA PRO A 47 -4.30 -10.13 16.59
C PRO A 47 -3.79 -9.41 17.85
N ASP A 48 -3.19 -8.23 17.73
CA ASP A 48 -2.82 -7.42 18.90
C ASP A 48 -4.04 -6.99 19.71
N LEU A 49 -5.17 -6.77 19.07
CA LEU A 49 -6.41 -6.36 19.70
C LEU A 49 -7.26 -7.53 20.18
N PHE A 50 -7.34 -8.58 19.40
CA PHE A 50 -8.31 -9.67 19.59
C PHE A 50 -7.68 -11.05 19.80
N GLY A 51 -6.37 -11.15 19.80
CA GLY A 51 -5.61 -12.38 19.95
C GLY A 51 -5.50 -13.22 18.67
N ALA A 52 -4.41 -14.00 18.58
CA ALA A 52 -4.06 -14.82 17.42
C ALA A 52 -5.14 -15.86 17.06
N ALA A 53 -5.85 -16.41 18.05
CA ALA A 53 -6.92 -17.38 17.82
C ALA A 53 -8.10 -16.78 17.04
N ASN A 54 -8.52 -15.57 17.39
CA ASN A 54 -9.57 -14.85 16.65
C ASN A 54 -9.10 -14.40 15.28
N ALA A 55 -7.82 -14.03 15.14
CA ALA A 55 -7.21 -13.71 13.84
C ALA A 55 -7.21 -14.96 12.93
N GLY A 56 -6.80 -16.11 13.42
CA GLY A 56 -6.85 -17.38 12.69
C GLY A 56 -8.27 -17.73 12.24
N ALA A 57 -9.24 -17.66 13.16
CA ALA A 57 -10.65 -17.91 12.83
C ALA A 57 -11.17 -16.96 11.74
N LEU A 58 -10.80 -15.67 11.80
CA LEU A 58 -11.18 -14.69 10.76
C LEU A 58 -10.57 -15.03 9.40
N VAL A 59 -9.28 -15.41 9.37
CA VAL A 59 -8.58 -15.82 8.15
C VAL A 59 -9.22 -17.08 7.56
N GLU A 60 -9.50 -18.11 8.37
CA GLU A 60 -10.18 -19.34 7.93
C GLU A 60 -11.54 -19.05 7.28
N LEU A 61 -12.37 -18.24 7.94
CA LEU A 61 -13.69 -17.86 7.43
C LEU A 61 -13.58 -17.10 6.09
N ARG A 62 -12.66 -16.17 5.96
CA ARG A 62 -12.43 -15.42 4.72
C ARG A 62 -11.91 -16.32 3.59
N THR A 63 -10.97 -17.19 3.88
CA THR A 63 -10.40 -18.15 2.93
C THR A 63 -11.45 -19.15 2.43
N ALA A 64 -12.32 -19.61 3.33
CA ALA A 64 -13.47 -20.46 3.00
C ALA A 64 -14.63 -19.69 2.34
N ARG A 65 -14.50 -18.36 2.10
CA ARG A 65 -15.54 -17.47 1.55
C ARG A 65 -16.83 -17.42 2.39
N ARG A 66 -16.74 -17.71 3.70
CA ARG A 66 -17.83 -17.61 4.66
C ARG A 66 -17.92 -16.17 5.18
N PHE A 67 -18.18 -15.24 4.27
CA PHE A 67 -18.06 -13.80 4.55
C PHE A 67 -19.05 -13.28 5.58
N GLU A 68 -20.26 -13.85 5.65
CA GLU A 68 -21.25 -13.46 6.67
C GLU A 68 -20.76 -13.82 8.09
N GLU A 69 -20.23 -15.03 8.26
CA GLU A 69 -19.69 -15.47 9.54
C GLU A 69 -18.43 -14.69 9.93
N ALA A 70 -17.58 -14.34 8.95
CA ALA A 70 -16.46 -13.47 9.18
C ALA A 70 -16.89 -12.07 9.66
N ARG A 71 -17.98 -11.52 9.07
CA ARG A 71 -18.57 -10.25 9.52
C ARG A 71 -19.19 -10.35 10.92
N GLU A 72 -19.84 -11.48 11.23
CA GLU A 72 -20.42 -11.71 12.55
C GLU A 72 -19.35 -11.81 13.62
N LEU A 73 -18.26 -12.56 13.37
CA LEU A 73 -17.10 -12.61 14.23
C LEU A 73 -16.53 -11.19 14.46
N GLY A 74 -16.34 -10.42 13.41
CA GLY A 74 -15.88 -9.04 13.50
C GLY A 74 -16.81 -8.17 14.36
N ARG A 75 -18.12 -8.20 14.09
CA ARG A 75 -19.11 -7.43 14.86
C ARG A 75 -19.08 -7.77 16.35
N ARG A 76 -18.96 -9.06 16.70
CA ARG A 76 -18.86 -9.50 18.08
C ARG A 76 -17.61 -8.94 18.77
N LEU A 77 -16.44 -9.14 18.15
CA LEU A 77 -15.16 -8.69 18.72
C LEU A 77 -15.09 -7.17 18.91
N TRP A 78 -15.54 -6.41 17.91
CA TRP A 78 -15.63 -4.96 18.02
C TRP A 78 -16.66 -4.52 19.04
N GLY A 79 -17.79 -5.22 19.15
CA GLY A 79 -18.80 -4.94 20.17
C GLY A 79 -18.28 -5.18 21.60
N GLU A 80 -17.47 -6.19 21.82
CA GLU A 80 -16.79 -6.45 23.10
C GLU A 80 -15.82 -5.29 23.44
N LEU A 81 -15.07 -4.78 22.45
CA LEU A 81 -14.19 -3.63 22.63
C LEU A 81 -14.97 -2.34 22.98
N ASP A 82 -16.06 -2.09 22.25
CA ASP A 82 -16.93 -0.90 22.50
C ASP A 82 -17.49 -0.91 23.92
N GLY A 83 -17.82 -2.12 24.44
CA GLY A 83 -18.27 -2.31 25.82
C GLY A 83 -17.27 -1.85 26.87
N THR A 84 -15.99 -1.70 26.52
CA THR A 84 -14.96 -1.16 27.43
C THR A 84 -14.95 0.37 27.52
N GLY A 85 -15.70 1.08 26.65
CA GLY A 85 -15.73 2.52 26.58
C GLY A 85 -14.53 3.15 25.85
N VAL A 86 -13.67 2.33 25.25
CA VAL A 86 -12.51 2.80 24.46
C VAL A 86 -12.91 2.98 23.01
N SER A 87 -12.55 4.11 22.40
CA SER A 87 -12.82 4.39 20.99
C SER A 87 -12.03 3.43 20.09
N ARG A 88 -12.69 2.76 19.15
CA ARG A 88 -12.05 1.93 18.12
C ARG A 88 -10.99 2.70 17.36
N GLU A 89 -11.31 3.93 16.94
CA GLU A 89 -10.39 4.80 16.22
C GLU A 89 -9.10 5.03 17.02
N SER A 90 -9.23 5.37 18.31
CA SER A 90 -8.07 5.62 19.19
C SER A 90 -7.19 4.37 19.32
N VAL A 91 -7.79 3.19 19.47
CA VAL A 91 -7.04 1.94 19.63
C VAL A 91 -6.29 1.57 18.35
N ILE A 92 -6.97 1.66 17.19
CA ILE A 92 -6.37 1.34 15.91
C ILE A 92 -5.29 2.39 15.58
N GLU A 93 -5.57 3.69 15.75
CA GLU A 93 -4.58 4.73 15.53
C GLU A 93 -3.34 4.54 16.40
N GLY A 94 -3.54 4.21 17.68
CA GLY A 94 -2.44 3.90 18.59
C GLY A 94 -1.59 2.72 18.11
N ALA A 95 -2.21 1.68 17.55
CA ALA A 95 -1.50 0.55 16.98
C ALA A 95 -0.76 0.91 15.68
N VAL A 96 -1.39 1.68 14.79
CA VAL A 96 -0.75 2.21 13.57
C VAL A 96 0.45 3.09 13.92
N ARG A 97 0.33 3.96 14.91
CA ARG A 97 1.42 4.82 15.39
C ARG A 97 2.63 4.00 15.85
N ARG A 98 2.42 2.89 16.56
CA ARG A 98 3.52 1.99 16.96
C ARG A 98 4.21 1.39 15.73
N GLN A 99 3.44 0.90 14.75
CA GLN A 99 4.03 0.36 13.53
C GLN A 99 4.79 1.42 12.74
N TYR A 100 4.25 2.64 12.59
CA TYR A 100 4.94 3.71 11.89
C TYR A 100 6.23 4.11 12.59
N ALA A 101 6.26 4.17 13.91
CA ALA A 101 7.50 4.46 14.65
C ALA A 101 8.62 3.46 14.30
N GLU A 102 8.30 2.16 14.23
CA GLU A 102 9.26 1.12 13.86
C GLU A 102 9.66 1.16 12.38
N LEU A 103 8.69 1.38 11.49
CA LEU A 103 8.90 1.34 10.04
C LEU A 103 9.66 2.56 9.55
N PHE A 104 9.35 3.76 10.05
CA PHE A 104 10.08 4.96 9.67
C PHE A 104 11.51 4.97 10.22
N ALA A 105 11.73 4.44 11.44
CA ALA A 105 13.07 4.24 11.98
C ALA A 105 13.91 3.21 11.18
N ALA A 106 13.25 2.32 10.43
CA ALA A 106 13.89 1.33 9.58
C ALA A 106 14.20 1.84 8.15
N PHE A 107 13.69 3.01 7.75
CA PHE A 107 13.99 3.53 6.41
C PHE A 107 15.47 3.88 6.27
N PRO A 108 16.15 3.35 5.24
CA PRO A 108 17.49 3.82 4.87
C PRO A 108 17.42 5.24 4.32
N THR A 109 18.55 5.95 4.35
CA THR A 109 18.67 7.31 3.83
C THR A 109 19.53 7.34 2.57
N PRO A 110 19.09 7.97 1.47
CA PRO A 110 17.81 8.65 1.29
C PRO A 110 16.66 7.69 0.92
N THR A 111 15.45 7.99 1.42
CA THR A 111 14.22 7.30 1.03
C THR A 111 13.21 8.27 0.42
N TYR A 112 12.57 7.86 -0.67
CA TYR A 112 11.46 8.55 -1.32
C TYR A 112 10.23 7.66 -1.21
N ALA A 113 9.16 8.16 -0.57
CA ALA A 113 8.00 7.33 -0.26
C ALA A 113 6.69 7.95 -0.73
N THR A 114 5.76 7.10 -1.12
CA THR A 114 4.35 7.45 -1.31
C THR A 114 3.45 6.51 -0.52
N TYR A 115 2.20 6.86 -0.37
CA TYR A 115 1.22 6.11 0.42
C TYR A 115 0.68 4.91 -0.34
N GLY A 116 0.41 3.80 0.37
CA GLY A 116 -0.46 2.74 -0.11
C GLY A 116 -1.92 2.97 0.30
N ASN A 117 -2.78 2.01 -0.03
CA ASN A 117 -4.20 2.13 0.27
C ASN A 117 -4.55 1.81 1.74
N VAL A 118 -3.69 1.17 2.49
CA VAL A 118 -3.90 0.91 3.93
C VAL A 118 -3.18 1.90 4.84
N ASP A 119 -2.46 2.87 4.27
CA ASP A 119 -1.75 3.88 5.03
C ASP A 119 -2.67 5.02 5.52
N ILE A 120 -2.22 5.75 6.52
CA ILE A 120 -2.90 6.93 7.08
C ILE A 120 -2.02 8.15 6.84
N PRO A 121 -2.17 8.86 5.70
CA PRO A 121 -1.29 9.97 5.29
C PRO A 121 -1.09 11.05 6.33
N ARG A 122 -2.15 11.40 7.09
CA ARG A 122 -2.11 12.45 8.11
C ARG A 122 -1.12 12.18 9.26
N LEU A 123 -0.73 10.92 9.47
CA LEU A 123 0.19 10.53 10.52
C LEU A 123 1.65 10.54 10.07
N TRP A 124 1.94 10.38 8.78
CA TRP A 124 3.30 10.25 8.27
C TRP A 124 4.22 11.43 8.59
N PRO A 125 3.75 12.70 8.53
CA PRO A 125 4.61 13.84 8.88
C PRO A 125 5.16 13.80 10.31
N GLU A 126 4.55 13.05 11.21
CA GLU A 126 5.02 12.91 12.59
C GLU A 126 6.25 11.98 12.71
N TYR A 127 6.49 11.14 11.69
CA TYR A 127 7.53 10.12 11.68
C TYR A 127 8.59 10.33 10.58
N ALA A 128 8.27 11.09 9.54
CA ALA A 128 9.19 11.35 8.44
C ALA A 128 10.36 12.23 8.91
N GLU A 129 11.52 11.62 9.12
CA GLU A 129 12.75 12.28 9.53
C GLU A 129 13.53 12.86 8.33
N PRO A 130 14.52 13.74 8.54
CA PRO A 130 15.44 14.19 7.51
C PRO A 130 16.08 13.01 6.77
N GLY A 131 15.91 12.99 5.43
CA GLY A 131 16.35 11.87 4.57
C GLY A 131 15.21 11.00 4.07
N THR A 132 13.99 11.16 4.61
CA THR A 132 12.77 10.60 4.07
C THR A 132 11.93 11.69 3.42
N THR A 133 11.71 11.59 2.11
CA THR A 133 10.89 12.52 1.33
C THR A 133 9.56 11.84 0.98
N VAL A 134 8.46 12.38 1.47
CA VAL A 134 7.11 11.88 1.19
C VAL A 134 6.52 12.66 0.01
N LEU A 135 6.03 11.95 -1.00
CA LEU A 135 5.58 12.50 -2.28
C LEU A 135 4.23 11.88 -2.68
N ASP A 136 3.27 12.73 -3.06
CA ASP A 136 1.97 12.28 -3.57
C ASP A 136 1.39 13.33 -4.54
N GLY A 137 1.22 12.99 -5.80
CA GLY A 137 0.93 13.95 -6.87
C GLY A 137 2.11 14.88 -7.19
N GLN A 138 3.33 14.44 -6.88
CA GLN A 138 4.55 15.25 -6.99
C GLN A 138 5.66 14.48 -7.73
N ARG A 139 6.67 15.22 -8.17
CA ARG A 139 7.85 14.65 -8.83
C ARG A 139 9.14 15.17 -8.20
N VAL A 140 10.19 14.36 -8.31
CA VAL A 140 11.54 14.67 -7.80
C VAL A 140 12.59 14.11 -8.74
N GLU A 141 13.75 14.74 -8.81
CA GLU A 141 14.90 14.20 -9.54
C GLU A 141 15.71 13.27 -8.65
N ILE A 142 15.97 12.05 -9.11
CA ILE A 142 16.81 11.07 -8.45
C ILE A 142 17.86 10.60 -9.47
N GLY A 143 19.12 10.97 -9.25
CA GLY A 143 20.24 10.55 -10.09
C GLY A 143 20.10 10.92 -11.57
N GLY A 144 19.64 12.13 -11.87
CA GLY A 144 19.47 12.64 -13.23
C GLY A 144 18.23 12.10 -13.96
N ARG A 145 17.32 11.43 -13.26
CA ARG A 145 16.01 11.01 -13.78
C ARG A 145 14.88 11.58 -12.96
N VAL A 146 13.79 11.94 -13.62
CA VAL A 146 12.59 12.47 -12.98
C VAL A 146 11.67 11.33 -12.60
N PHE A 147 11.41 11.21 -11.31
CA PHE A 147 10.46 10.26 -10.71
C PHE A 147 9.18 10.98 -10.31
N GLY A 148 8.03 10.46 -10.70
CA GLY A 148 6.72 10.95 -10.27
C GLY A 148 6.06 9.98 -9.33
N PHE A 149 5.33 10.49 -8.33
CA PHE A 149 4.75 9.67 -7.28
C PHE A 149 3.26 9.93 -7.13
N VAL A 150 2.45 8.86 -7.11
CA VAL A 150 1.01 8.93 -6.79
C VAL A 150 0.64 7.77 -5.88
N GLY A 151 0.21 8.10 -4.67
CA GLY A 151 -0.17 7.15 -3.65
C GLY A 151 -1.68 6.86 -3.57
N GLY A 152 -1.99 5.92 -2.68
CA GLY A 152 -3.37 5.53 -2.38
C GLY A 152 -3.96 4.51 -3.36
N GLY A 153 -5.17 4.09 -3.05
CA GLY A 153 -6.00 3.22 -3.89
C GLY A 153 -7.24 3.92 -4.43
N LEU A 154 -7.99 3.24 -5.28
CA LEU A 154 -9.25 3.75 -5.81
C LEU A 154 -10.44 3.24 -5.00
N ALA A 155 -11.37 4.12 -4.64
CA ALA A 155 -12.63 3.76 -4.01
C ALA A 155 -13.48 2.88 -4.93
N THR A 156 -14.01 1.77 -4.40
CA THR A 156 -14.95 0.94 -5.18
C THR A 156 -16.35 1.53 -5.09
N PRO A 157 -17.21 1.35 -6.11
CA PRO A 157 -18.60 1.86 -6.08
C PRO A 157 -19.43 1.39 -4.87
N MET A 158 -19.06 0.27 -4.25
CA MET A 158 -19.69 -0.25 -3.02
C MET A 158 -19.10 0.33 -1.72
N LEU A 159 -17.92 0.97 -1.79
CA LEU A 159 -17.28 1.59 -0.64
C LEU A 159 -17.95 2.89 -0.13
N PRO A 160 -18.63 3.74 -0.95
CA PRO A 160 -19.25 4.97 -0.45
C PRO A 160 -20.21 4.75 0.73
N GLN A 161 -20.91 3.63 0.77
CA GLN A 161 -21.78 3.29 1.91
C GLN A 161 -20.98 2.78 3.12
N ALA A 162 -19.93 2.01 2.89
CA ALA A 162 -19.02 1.58 3.95
C ALA A 162 -18.15 2.74 4.47
N LEU A 163 -17.70 3.66 3.61
CA LEU A 163 -17.01 4.90 4.00
C LEU A 163 -17.93 5.88 4.73
N ASN A 164 -19.20 5.93 4.38
CA ASN A 164 -20.19 6.73 5.11
C ASN A 164 -20.51 6.16 6.49
N SER A 165 -20.45 4.84 6.68
CA SER A 165 -20.50 4.21 8.00
C SER A 165 -19.19 4.38 8.79
N VAL A 166 -18.06 4.43 8.11
CA VAL A 166 -16.73 4.70 8.69
C VAL A 166 -16.54 6.18 9.06
N ARG A 167 -17.20 7.13 8.35
CA ARG A 167 -17.28 8.56 8.78
C ARG A 167 -17.97 8.73 10.13
N ALA A 168 -18.67 7.73 10.60
CA ALA A 168 -19.26 7.69 11.95
C ALA A 168 -18.29 7.21 13.05
N GLY A 169 -16.97 7.18 12.81
CA GLY A 169 -15.97 6.89 13.84
C GLY A 169 -15.59 5.42 14.00
N GLU A 170 -15.81 4.57 12.99
CA GLU A 170 -15.73 3.12 13.19
C GLU A 170 -14.45 2.42 12.72
N THR A 171 -13.53 3.06 11.96
CA THR A 171 -12.20 2.48 11.65
C THR A 171 -11.28 3.50 10.98
N PRO A 172 -9.93 3.40 11.06
CA PRO A 172 -9.04 4.19 10.21
C PRO A 172 -9.38 3.90 8.75
N ILE A 173 -9.72 4.96 8.03
CA ILE A 173 -10.14 4.87 6.64
C ILE A 173 -8.91 4.54 5.82
N PRO A 174 -8.89 3.45 5.02
CA PRO A 174 -7.85 3.24 4.05
C PRO A 174 -7.76 4.46 3.11
N TYR A 175 -6.54 4.78 2.68
CA TYR A 175 -6.29 5.90 1.77
C TYR A 175 -6.75 5.54 0.36
N VAL A 176 -8.06 5.62 0.17
CA VAL A 176 -8.72 5.42 -1.12
C VAL A 176 -9.41 6.70 -1.54
N ILE A 177 -9.20 7.08 -2.80
CA ILE A 177 -9.67 8.33 -3.39
C ILE A 177 -10.52 8.04 -4.63
N SER A 178 -11.23 9.04 -5.13
CA SER A 178 -12.01 8.92 -6.35
C SER A 178 -11.12 8.78 -7.59
N ASP A 179 -11.68 8.26 -8.69
CA ASP A 179 -10.97 8.21 -9.98
C ASP A 179 -10.55 9.60 -10.45
N ASP A 180 -11.40 10.62 -10.27
CA ASP A 180 -11.11 12.00 -10.67
C ASP A 180 -9.96 12.59 -9.85
N GLU A 181 -9.94 12.35 -8.53
CA GLU A 181 -8.86 12.81 -7.66
C GLU A 181 -7.54 12.11 -7.99
N TYR A 182 -7.57 10.81 -8.28
CA TYR A 182 -6.40 10.05 -8.71
C TYR A 182 -5.89 10.56 -10.06
N ALA A 183 -6.79 10.82 -11.01
CA ALA A 183 -6.46 11.39 -12.32
C ALA A 183 -5.81 12.77 -12.20
N ALA A 184 -6.34 13.64 -11.33
CA ALA A 184 -5.76 14.96 -11.07
C ALA A 184 -4.33 14.89 -10.51
N LYS A 185 -4.03 13.91 -9.64
CA LYS A 185 -2.66 13.67 -9.16
C LYS A 185 -1.73 13.19 -10.26
N ILE A 186 -2.17 12.28 -11.12
CA ILE A 186 -1.40 11.83 -12.29
C ILE A 186 -1.09 13.02 -13.21
N GLU A 187 -2.08 13.88 -13.47
CA GLU A 187 -1.90 15.08 -14.29
C GLU A 187 -0.91 16.07 -13.65
N ALA A 188 -0.96 16.28 -12.35
CA ALA A 188 -0.04 17.14 -11.61
C ALA A 188 1.41 16.66 -11.68
N VAL A 189 1.64 15.35 -11.69
CA VAL A 189 2.96 14.74 -11.88
C VAL A 189 3.52 15.08 -13.27
N GLY A 190 2.69 15.00 -14.32
CA GLY A 190 3.08 15.30 -15.71
C GLY A 190 4.07 14.29 -16.29
N GLU A 191 4.96 14.78 -17.19
CA GLU A 191 5.96 13.93 -17.84
C GLU A 191 7.13 13.60 -16.92
N VAL A 192 7.48 12.30 -16.83
CA VAL A 192 8.54 11.76 -15.99
C VAL A 192 9.24 10.58 -16.66
N ASP A 193 10.44 10.24 -16.20
CA ASP A 193 11.16 9.04 -16.66
C ASP A 193 10.63 7.77 -15.99
N VAL A 194 10.29 7.86 -14.70
CA VAL A 194 9.79 6.76 -13.88
C VAL A 194 8.53 7.20 -13.15
N LEU A 195 7.42 6.53 -13.41
CA LEU A 195 6.16 6.77 -12.73
C LEU A 195 5.96 5.72 -11.63
N CYS A 196 5.98 6.17 -10.38
CA CYS A 196 5.88 5.39 -9.16
C CYS A 196 4.48 5.53 -8.57
N THR A 197 3.71 4.45 -8.54
CA THR A 197 2.34 4.46 -8.01
C THR A 197 2.16 3.32 -7.02
N HIS A 198 1.15 3.41 -6.13
CA HIS A 198 0.84 2.23 -5.33
C HIS A 198 0.07 1.19 -6.15
N ILE A 199 -1.02 1.59 -6.80
CA ILE A 199 -1.86 0.69 -7.60
C ILE A 199 -1.36 0.55 -9.05
N PRO A 200 -1.65 -0.58 -9.73
CA PRO A 200 -1.28 -0.79 -11.13
C PRO A 200 -2.12 0.05 -12.11
N PRO A 201 -1.67 0.22 -13.36
CA PRO A 201 -2.56 0.61 -14.46
C PRO A 201 -3.63 -0.45 -14.67
N ASP A 202 -4.81 -0.04 -15.17
CA ASP A 202 -5.94 -0.94 -15.45
C ASP A 202 -5.66 -1.87 -16.64
N VAL A 203 -4.86 -2.91 -16.37
CA VAL A 203 -4.49 -4.00 -17.27
C VAL A 203 -4.81 -5.31 -16.57
N PRO A 204 -5.65 -6.18 -17.16
CA PRO A 204 -6.15 -7.39 -16.49
C PRO A 204 -5.05 -8.26 -15.89
N GLU A 205 -3.94 -8.46 -16.59
CA GLU A 205 -2.83 -9.30 -16.15
C GLU A 205 -2.09 -8.73 -14.93
N LEU A 206 -2.09 -7.40 -14.77
CA LEU A 206 -1.48 -6.70 -13.64
C LEU A 206 -2.44 -6.57 -12.45
N CYS A 207 -3.75 -6.62 -12.71
CA CYS A 207 -4.80 -6.43 -11.70
C CYS A 207 -5.35 -7.73 -11.12
N TYR A 208 -5.19 -8.89 -11.80
CA TYR A 208 -5.71 -10.15 -11.29
C TYR A 208 -4.77 -10.81 -10.30
N ASP A 209 -5.21 -10.92 -9.03
CA ASP A 209 -4.49 -11.67 -8.00
C ASP A 209 -4.81 -13.17 -8.10
N THR A 210 -3.78 -13.98 -8.35
CA THR A 210 -3.91 -15.42 -8.59
C THR A 210 -4.20 -16.22 -7.32
N VAL A 211 -3.80 -15.72 -6.14
CA VAL A 211 -4.04 -16.34 -4.84
C VAL A 211 -5.40 -15.94 -4.29
N ALA A 212 -5.69 -14.64 -4.27
CA ALA A 212 -6.99 -14.12 -3.87
C ALA A 212 -8.11 -14.47 -4.88
N ARG A 213 -7.74 -14.83 -6.13
CA ARG A 213 -8.64 -15.18 -7.26
C ARG A 213 -9.68 -14.10 -7.51
N ARG A 214 -9.22 -12.86 -7.56
CA ARG A 214 -10.06 -11.69 -7.82
C ARG A 214 -9.28 -10.61 -8.56
N PHE A 215 -10.01 -9.70 -9.20
CA PHE A 215 -9.42 -8.48 -9.71
C PHE A 215 -9.33 -7.44 -8.58
N GLU A 216 -8.15 -6.88 -8.41
CA GLU A 216 -7.94 -5.64 -7.69
C GLU A 216 -8.13 -4.46 -8.65
N ARG A 217 -8.44 -3.30 -8.11
CA ARG A 217 -8.74 -2.14 -8.93
C ARG A 217 -7.47 -1.46 -9.42
N GLY A 218 -7.27 -1.46 -10.75
CA GLY A 218 -6.26 -0.66 -11.43
C GLY A 218 -6.78 0.71 -11.84
N SER A 219 -5.88 1.62 -12.23
CA SER A 219 -6.23 2.98 -12.65
C SER A 219 -6.25 3.13 -14.18
N ALA A 220 -7.42 3.48 -14.72
CA ALA A 220 -7.57 3.84 -16.12
C ALA A 220 -6.83 5.14 -16.47
N ALA A 221 -6.80 6.12 -15.55
CA ALA A 221 -6.05 7.35 -15.72
C ALA A 221 -4.54 7.09 -15.81
N LEU A 222 -4.02 6.19 -14.97
CA LEU A 222 -2.61 5.76 -15.05
C LEU A 222 -2.30 5.07 -16.38
N LEU A 223 -3.19 4.17 -16.84
CA LEU A 223 -3.03 3.52 -18.15
C LEU A 223 -3.03 4.54 -19.30
N HIS A 224 -3.90 5.55 -19.23
CA HIS A 224 -3.93 6.64 -20.20
C HIS A 224 -2.62 7.45 -20.17
N ALA A 225 -2.16 7.85 -19.00
CA ALA A 225 -0.90 8.60 -18.84
C ALA A 225 0.30 7.80 -19.40
N ILE A 226 0.40 6.51 -19.12
CA ILE A 226 1.46 5.66 -19.67
C ILE A 226 1.47 5.66 -21.21
N ARG A 227 0.29 5.64 -21.83
CA ARG A 227 0.16 5.65 -23.30
C ARG A 227 0.50 6.99 -23.92
N THR A 228 0.24 8.08 -23.22
CA THR A 228 0.43 9.45 -23.72
C THR A 228 1.82 10.00 -23.42
N THR A 229 2.28 9.95 -22.16
CA THR A 229 3.58 10.50 -21.74
C THR A 229 4.74 9.54 -21.93
N ARG A 230 4.47 8.24 -22.01
CA ARG A 230 5.44 7.17 -22.29
C ARG A 230 6.66 7.18 -21.35
N PRO A 231 6.47 7.17 -20.03
CA PRO A 231 7.60 7.04 -19.11
C PRO A 231 8.37 5.75 -19.43
N ARG A 232 9.66 5.73 -19.14
CA ARG A 232 10.48 4.53 -19.38
C ARG A 232 10.00 3.35 -18.50
N TYR A 233 9.65 3.67 -17.24
CA TYR A 233 9.13 2.69 -16.27
C TYR A 233 7.85 3.20 -15.61
N SER A 234 6.92 2.28 -15.34
CA SER A 234 5.82 2.45 -14.39
C SER A 234 5.96 1.37 -13.34
N LEU A 235 6.25 1.76 -12.09
CA LEU A 235 6.52 0.87 -10.96
C LEU A 235 5.37 0.96 -9.95
N PHE A 236 4.86 -0.19 -9.50
CA PHE A 236 3.72 -0.28 -8.59
C PHE A 236 3.75 -1.57 -7.75
N GLY A 237 2.89 -1.67 -6.76
CA GLY A 237 2.65 -2.85 -5.92
C GLY A 237 1.19 -3.26 -5.88
N HIS A 238 0.59 -3.28 -4.67
CA HIS A 238 -0.82 -3.49 -4.37
C HIS A 238 -1.35 -4.90 -4.66
N VAL A 239 -1.13 -5.43 -5.85
CA VAL A 239 -1.54 -6.79 -6.21
C VAL A 239 -0.41 -7.74 -5.81
N HIS A 240 -0.62 -8.47 -4.72
CA HIS A 240 0.45 -9.27 -4.11
C HIS A 240 0.94 -10.42 -5.01
N GLN A 241 0.02 -11.07 -5.73
CA GLN A 241 0.32 -12.20 -6.62
C GLN A 241 -0.32 -11.99 -8.01
N PRO A 242 0.15 -10.97 -8.79
CA PRO A 242 -0.43 -10.66 -10.08
C PRO A 242 -0.23 -11.81 -11.09
N LEU A 243 -1.15 -11.95 -12.03
CA LEU A 243 -1.03 -12.93 -13.12
C LEU A 243 0.24 -12.70 -13.94
N ALA A 244 0.60 -11.43 -14.19
CA ALA A 244 1.87 -11.05 -14.77
C ALA A 244 2.52 -9.95 -13.89
N ARG A 245 3.78 -10.15 -13.49
CA ARG A 245 4.54 -9.14 -12.74
C ARG A 245 5.08 -8.01 -13.62
N ARG A 246 5.11 -8.23 -14.95
CA ARG A 246 5.68 -7.28 -15.92
C ARG A 246 4.89 -7.34 -17.22
N VAL A 247 4.51 -6.17 -17.71
CA VAL A 247 3.85 -5.98 -19.01
C VAL A 247 4.45 -4.75 -19.69
N ARG A 248 4.65 -4.83 -21.02
CA ARG A 248 5.10 -3.67 -21.79
C ARG A 248 3.90 -2.99 -22.46
N ILE A 249 3.75 -1.68 -22.23
CA ILE A 249 2.73 -0.84 -22.86
C ILE A 249 3.42 0.19 -23.74
N GLY A 250 3.41 -0.02 -25.05
CA GLY A 250 4.22 0.77 -25.98
C GLY A 250 5.71 0.70 -25.64
N GLY A 251 6.32 1.85 -25.32
CA GLY A 251 7.71 1.94 -24.89
C GLY A 251 7.94 1.75 -23.39
N THR A 252 6.88 1.81 -22.60
CA THR A 252 6.94 1.78 -21.13
C THR A 252 6.99 0.35 -20.60
N GLU A 253 7.91 0.09 -19.69
CA GLU A 253 7.96 -1.13 -18.91
C GLU A 253 7.17 -0.97 -17.61
N CYS A 254 6.04 -1.67 -17.50
CA CYS A 254 5.15 -1.66 -16.34
C CYS A 254 5.51 -2.85 -15.44
N VAL A 255 5.90 -2.57 -14.20
CA VAL A 255 6.45 -3.60 -13.29
C VAL A 255 5.76 -3.52 -11.93
N ASN A 256 5.15 -4.63 -11.52
CA ASN A 256 4.81 -4.86 -10.12
C ASN A 256 6.10 -5.23 -9.37
N VAL A 257 6.53 -4.37 -8.44
CA VAL A 257 7.81 -4.53 -7.73
C VAL A 257 7.79 -5.66 -6.70
N GLY A 258 6.61 -6.18 -6.39
CA GLY A 258 6.40 -7.36 -5.55
C GLY A 258 5.86 -7.01 -4.15
N HIS A 259 5.45 -8.04 -3.47
CA HIS A 259 4.97 -8.02 -2.08
C HIS A 259 6.17 -8.15 -1.14
N PHE A 260 6.70 -7.01 -0.67
CA PHE A 260 7.95 -6.95 0.10
C PHE A 260 7.84 -7.72 1.42
N ASN A 261 6.68 -7.67 2.12
CA ASN A 261 6.49 -8.44 3.35
C ASN A 261 6.76 -9.94 3.17
N ALA A 262 6.41 -10.49 2.01
CA ALA A 262 6.57 -11.92 1.75
C ALA A 262 7.98 -12.30 1.29
N THR A 263 8.71 -11.39 0.65
CA THR A 263 9.99 -11.71 -0.01
C THR A 263 11.22 -11.16 0.72
N GLY A 264 11.06 -10.06 1.47
CA GLY A 264 12.16 -9.29 2.05
C GLY A 264 13.15 -8.73 1.02
N THR A 265 12.80 -8.80 -0.28
CA THR A 265 13.74 -8.48 -1.36
C THR A 265 13.20 -7.31 -2.19
N PRO A 266 13.96 -6.20 -2.31
CA PRO A 266 13.57 -5.07 -3.14
C PRO A 266 13.71 -5.38 -4.64
N TYR A 267 12.89 -4.71 -5.45
CA TYR A 267 13.13 -4.61 -6.88
C TYR A 267 14.30 -3.66 -7.14
N VAL A 268 15.21 -4.02 -8.05
CA VAL A 268 16.41 -3.22 -8.36
C VAL A 268 16.23 -2.52 -9.69
N LEU A 269 16.32 -1.19 -9.68
CA LEU A 269 16.36 -0.34 -10.87
C LEU A 269 17.76 0.27 -11.00
N GLU A 270 18.40 0.08 -12.17
CA GLU A 270 19.77 0.55 -12.43
C GLU A 270 19.85 1.35 -13.73
N TRP A 271 20.73 2.38 -13.74
CA TRP A 271 21.11 3.15 -14.94
C TRP A 271 22.44 3.83 -14.80
#